data_75fc91b742731855e4093d8f7d0f111f
#
_entry.id   75fc91b742731855e4093d8f7d0f111f
#
_cell.length_a   1.000
_cell.length_b   1.000
_cell.length_c   1.000
_cell.angle_alpha   90.00
_cell.angle_beta   90.00
_cell.angle_gamma   90.00
#
_symmetry.space_group_name_H-M   'P 1'
#
loop_
_entity.id
_entity.type
_entity.pdbx_description
1 polymer ?
#
loop_
_entity_poly.entity_id
_entity_poly.type
_entity_poly.pdbx_seq_one_letter_code
_entity_poly.pdbx_strand_id
1 'polypeptide(L)'
;GEYIKKLSLDEFHEKALPYYKQSIKNPSIDLKKISALLQSRVEILSDIPEKVDFFDNLPEYGVELYVHKKMKTNEENSLLALEKAYEKLSLLENWTFNEIENTLMNLVKEMEVKNSQVLWPVRTALSGKQSSPGGAFELAEILGKDETLNRIKIGIAKLKNTQN
;
A
#
# COMPACT_ATOMS: atom_id res chain seq x y z
N GLY A 1 -18.96 6.03 10.49
CA GLY A 1 -19.66 5.22 11.43
C GLY A 1 -20.64 4.25 10.79
N GLU A 2 -21.59 3.86 11.57
CA GLU A 2 -22.60 2.87 11.15
C GLU A 2 -23.37 3.29 9.90
N TYR A 3 -23.65 4.57 9.77
CA TYR A 3 -24.36 5.10 8.59
C TYR A 3 -23.62 4.77 7.30
N ILE A 4 -22.32 5.01 7.29
CA ILE A 4 -21.50 4.77 6.08
C ILE A 4 -21.46 3.29 5.75
N LYS A 5 -21.33 2.43 6.75
CA LYS A 5 -21.26 0.98 6.57
C LYS A 5 -22.55 0.38 6.03
N LYS A 6 -23.68 1.05 6.24
CA LYS A 6 -24.99 0.59 5.78
C LYS A 6 -25.30 0.94 4.32
N LEU A 7 -24.51 1.85 3.73
CA LEU A 7 -24.69 2.21 2.33
C LEU A 7 -24.24 1.06 1.43
N SER A 8 -24.82 0.97 0.24
CA SER A 8 -24.26 0.10 -0.78
C SER A 8 -22.91 0.69 -1.21
N LEU A 9 -22.09 -0.12 -1.85
CA LEU A 9 -20.80 0.36 -2.36
C LEU A 9 -21.01 1.52 -3.34
N ASP A 10 -21.99 1.40 -4.23
CA ASP A 10 -22.28 2.47 -5.19
C ASP A 10 -22.70 3.77 -4.51
N GLU A 11 -23.55 3.68 -3.50
CA GLU A 11 -23.99 4.86 -2.73
C GLU A 11 -22.81 5.49 -1.99
N PHE A 12 -21.98 4.68 -1.35
CA PHE A 12 -20.80 5.19 -0.67
C PHE A 12 -19.86 5.87 -1.66
N HIS A 13 -19.61 5.22 -2.79
CA HIS A 13 -18.72 5.75 -3.83
C HIS A 13 -19.18 7.13 -4.31
N GLU A 14 -20.46 7.28 -4.59
CA GLU A 14 -21.04 8.56 -5.00
C GLU A 14 -20.76 9.67 -3.98
N LYS A 15 -20.96 9.34 -2.70
CA LYS A 15 -20.73 10.30 -1.62
C LYS A 15 -19.27 10.61 -1.43
N ALA A 16 -18.39 9.65 -1.69
CA ALA A 16 -16.94 9.79 -1.51
C ALA A 16 -16.27 10.59 -2.64
N LEU A 17 -16.84 10.58 -3.84
CA LEU A 17 -16.22 11.19 -5.02
C LEU A 17 -15.72 12.63 -4.80
N PRO A 18 -16.52 13.56 -4.24
CA PRO A 18 -16.03 14.93 -4.04
C PRO A 18 -14.79 14.98 -3.15
N TYR A 19 -14.70 14.08 -2.18
CA TYR A 19 -13.57 14.04 -1.26
C TYR A 19 -12.32 13.48 -1.95
N TYR A 20 -12.47 12.47 -2.81
CA TYR A 20 -11.34 11.96 -3.59
C TYR A 20 -10.74 13.06 -4.46
N LYS A 21 -11.58 13.87 -5.06
CA LYS A 21 -11.12 14.94 -5.96
C LYS A 21 -10.28 15.99 -5.27
N GLN A 22 -10.36 16.09 -3.94
CA GLN A 22 -9.54 17.04 -3.18
C GLN A 22 -8.07 16.60 -3.13
N SER A 23 -7.79 15.30 -3.21
CA SER A 23 -6.44 14.80 -3.01
C SER A 23 -5.93 13.87 -4.11
N ILE A 24 -6.79 13.39 -4.99
CA ILE A 24 -6.38 12.50 -6.09
C ILE A 24 -6.65 13.20 -7.42
N LYS A 25 -5.57 13.52 -8.13
CA LYS A 25 -5.64 14.21 -9.43
C LYS A 25 -5.36 13.28 -10.60
N ASN A 26 -4.70 12.15 -10.35
CA ASN A 26 -4.35 11.21 -11.41
C ASN A 26 -5.60 10.46 -11.89
N PRO A 27 -6.03 10.67 -13.16
CA PRO A 27 -7.26 10.06 -13.66
C PRO A 27 -7.16 8.55 -13.87
N SER A 28 -5.97 7.98 -13.85
CA SER A 28 -5.78 6.54 -14.05
C SER A 28 -6.01 5.73 -12.78
N ILE A 29 -6.15 6.39 -11.61
CA ILE A 29 -6.45 5.70 -10.35
C ILE A 29 -7.90 5.22 -10.35
N ASP A 30 -8.11 3.94 -10.07
CA ASP A 30 -9.45 3.37 -9.98
C ASP A 30 -10.09 3.71 -8.63
N LEU A 31 -10.87 4.79 -8.61
CA LEU A 31 -11.49 5.29 -7.38
C LEU A 31 -12.50 4.33 -6.79
N LYS A 32 -13.12 3.48 -7.62
CA LYS A 32 -14.08 2.50 -7.12
C LYS A 32 -13.39 1.43 -6.28
N LYS A 33 -12.17 1.04 -6.65
CA LYS A 33 -11.37 0.12 -5.84
C LYS A 33 -10.98 0.74 -4.50
N ILE A 34 -10.69 2.03 -4.49
CA ILE A 34 -10.45 2.75 -3.24
C ILE A 34 -11.70 2.72 -2.36
N SER A 35 -12.88 2.96 -2.94
CA SER A 35 -14.13 2.92 -2.20
C SER A 35 -14.37 1.55 -1.56
N ALA A 36 -14.07 0.47 -2.29
CA ALA A 36 -14.23 -0.88 -1.77
C ALA A 36 -13.35 -1.14 -0.55
N LEU A 37 -12.14 -0.57 -0.51
CA LEU A 37 -11.25 -0.65 0.64
C LEU A 37 -11.71 0.22 1.80
N LEU A 38 -12.18 1.41 1.48
CA LEU A 38 -12.31 2.50 2.44
C LEU A 38 -13.60 2.45 3.23
N GLN A 39 -14.67 1.93 2.64
CA GLN A 39 -16.01 1.99 3.25
C GLN A 39 -16.07 1.48 4.69
N SER A 40 -15.38 0.39 5.00
CA SER A 40 -15.36 -0.18 6.34
C SER A 40 -14.37 0.50 7.28
N ARG A 41 -13.57 1.43 6.76
CA ARG A 41 -12.46 2.04 7.49
C ARG A 41 -12.61 3.53 7.73
N VAL A 42 -13.68 4.14 7.22
CA VAL A 42 -13.92 5.57 7.41
C VAL A 42 -15.22 5.77 8.17
N GLU A 43 -15.19 6.67 9.13
CA GLU A 43 -16.37 6.99 9.93
C GLU A 43 -17.01 8.31 9.53
N ILE A 44 -16.19 9.25 9.07
CA ILE A 44 -16.63 10.59 8.66
C ILE A 44 -16.09 10.86 7.28
N LEU A 45 -16.97 11.26 6.35
CA LEU A 45 -16.57 11.50 4.97
C LEU A 45 -15.45 12.54 4.83
N SER A 46 -15.44 13.55 5.68
CA SER A 46 -14.41 14.60 5.62
C SER A 46 -13.00 14.11 5.95
N ASP A 47 -12.87 12.90 6.51
CA ASP A 47 -11.56 12.30 6.79
C ASP A 47 -10.95 11.63 5.55
N ILE A 48 -11.74 11.47 4.49
CA ILE A 48 -11.30 10.74 3.30
C ILE A 48 -10.05 11.34 2.64
N PRO A 49 -9.96 12.67 2.41
CA PRO A 49 -8.81 13.19 1.67
C PRO A 49 -7.45 12.78 2.26
N GLU A 50 -7.29 12.88 3.56
CA GLU A 50 -6.01 12.54 4.19
C GLU A 50 -5.76 11.03 4.28
N LYS A 51 -6.81 10.21 4.14
CA LYS A 51 -6.66 8.75 4.12
C LYS A 51 -6.22 8.22 2.77
N VAL A 52 -6.46 8.98 1.69
CA VAL A 52 -6.23 8.51 0.32
C VAL A 52 -5.21 9.34 -0.46
N ASP A 53 -4.69 10.41 0.13
CA ASP A 53 -3.76 11.32 -0.56
C ASP A 53 -2.51 10.63 -1.10
N PHE A 54 -2.05 9.59 -0.38
CA PHE A 54 -0.84 8.87 -0.79
C PHE A 54 -0.99 8.12 -2.11
N PHE A 55 -2.22 7.83 -2.53
CA PHE A 55 -2.42 7.20 -3.84
C PHE A 55 -1.96 8.11 -4.97
N ASP A 56 -2.09 9.42 -4.79
CA ASP A 56 -1.69 10.40 -5.79
C ASP A 56 -0.20 10.72 -5.71
N ASN A 57 0.28 10.97 -4.49
CA ASN A 57 1.67 11.31 -4.24
C ASN A 57 2.18 10.60 -2.99
N LEU A 58 3.31 9.91 -3.13
CA LEU A 58 3.95 9.28 -1.98
C LEU A 58 4.43 10.38 -1.02
N PRO A 59 3.97 10.38 0.25
CA PRO A 59 4.44 11.39 1.20
C PRO A 59 5.91 11.15 1.59
N GLU A 60 6.58 12.20 2.07
CA GLU A 60 7.88 12.03 2.69
C GLU A 60 7.72 11.24 3.98
N TYR A 61 8.63 10.32 4.23
CA TYR A 61 8.59 9.52 5.45
C TYR A 61 10.00 9.07 5.83
N GLY A 62 10.17 8.76 7.11
CA GLY A 62 11.43 8.27 7.61
C GLY A 62 11.48 6.76 7.69
N VAL A 63 12.69 6.21 7.76
CA VAL A 63 12.89 4.75 7.79
C VAL A 63 12.37 4.09 9.07
N GLU A 64 12.09 4.88 10.11
CA GLU A 64 11.50 4.36 11.35
C GLU A 64 10.14 3.70 11.11
N LEU A 65 9.44 4.03 10.03
CA LEU A 65 8.18 3.38 9.70
C LEU A 65 8.35 1.89 9.38
N TYR A 66 9.55 1.49 8.95
CA TYR A 66 9.83 0.09 8.66
C TYR A 66 10.06 -0.74 9.92
N VAL A 67 10.36 -0.09 11.05
CA VAL A 67 10.63 -0.77 12.31
C VAL A 67 9.34 -0.99 13.07
N HIS A 68 8.93 -2.25 13.23
CA HIS A 68 7.69 -2.57 13.93
C HIS A 68 7.85 -3.86 14.71
N LYS A 69 7.77 -3.75 16.05
CA LYS A 69 8.02 -4.86 16.93
C LYS A 69 7.08 -6.03 16.70
N LYS A 70 5.79 -5.76 16.59
CA LYS A 70 4.78 -6.82 16.36
C LYS A 70 4.95 -7.50 15.02
N MET A 71 5.33 -6.76 14.01
CA MET A 71 5.53 -7.29 12.65
C MET A 71 6.89 -7.96 12.50
N LYS A 72 7.74 -7.84 13.51
CA LYS A 72 9.10 -8.41 13.54
C LYS A 72 9.98 -7.87 12.44
N THR A 73 9.81 -6.58 12.12
CA THR A 73 10.60 -5.90 11.10
C THR A 73 11.56 -4.89 11.70
N ASN A 74 12.67 -4.72 11.03
CA ASN A 74 13.68 -3.72 11.32
C ASN A 74 14.21 -3.19 9.99
N GLU A 75 15.17 -2.27 10.02
CA GLU A 75 15.70 -1.69 8.78
C GLU A 75 16.39 -2.72 7.90
N GLU A 76 17.17 -3.62 8.52
CA GLU A 76 17.93 -4.62 7.77
C GLU A 76 17.03 -5.64 7.08
N ASN A 77 16.09 -6.27 7.80
CA ASN A 77 15.24 -7.27 7.17
C ASN A 77 14.20 -6.65 6.24
N SER A 78 13.83 -5.39 6.47
CA SER A 78 12.95 -4.65 5.54
C SER A 78 13.65 -4.37 4.22
N LEU A 79 14.93 -4.00 4.27
CA LEU A 79 15.70 -3.78 3.03
C LEU A 79 15.76 -5.07 2.20
N LEU A 80 16.08 -6.18 2.83
CA LEU A 80 16.13 -7.45 2.10
C LEU A 80 14.77 -7.82 1.52
N ALA A 81 13.70 -7.65 2.31
CA ALA A 81 12.34 -7.94 1.84
C ALA A 81 11.98 -7.08 0.62
N LEU A 82 12.28 -5.78 0.65
CA LEU A 82 11.99 -4.90 -0.47
C LEU A 82 12.81 -5.26 -1.71
N GLU A 83 14.08 -5.60 -1.54
CA GLU A 83 14.91 -6.01 -2.68
C GLU A 83 14.36 -7.27 -3.35
N LYS A 84 13.99 -8.25 -2.55
CA LYS A 84 13.42 -9.50 -3.07
C LYS A 84 12.03 -9.26 -3.70
N ALA A 85 11.21 -8.44 -3.04
CA ALA A 85 9.88 -8.12 -3.59
C ALA A 85 10.00 -7.38 -4.94
N TYR A 86 10.93 -6.44 -5.04
CA TYR A 86 11.19 -5.74 -6.31
C TYR A 86 11.54 -6.73 -7.41
N GLU A 87 12.47 -7.64 -7.13
CA GLU A 87 12.91 -8.66 -8.09
C GLU A 87 11.73 -9.50 -8.58
N LYS A 88 10.93 -10.04 -7.66
CA LYS A 88 9.83 -10.94 -8.01
C LYS A 88 8.68 -10.21 -8.71
N LEU A 89 8.30 -9.05 -8.19
CA LEU A 89 7.19 -8.28 -8.76
C LEU A 89 7.53 -7.74 -10.15
N SER A 90 8.79 -7.42 -10.40
CA SER A 90 9.20 -6.91 -11.72
C SER A 90 9.01 -7.95 -12.83
N LEU A 91 8.96 -9.23 -12.48
CA LEU A 91 8.78 -10.32 -13.45
C LEU A 91 7.31 -10.58 -13.77
N LEU A 92 6.37 -10.01 -13.02
CA LEU A 92 4.95 -10.22 -13.29
C LEU A 92 4.52 -9.53 -14.58
N GLU A 93 3.89 -10.28 -15.46
CA GLU A 93 3.33 -9.75 -16.70
C GLU A 93 1.87 -9.33 -16.53
N ASN A 94 1.11 -10.10 -15.75
CA ASN A 94 -0.29 -9.80 -15.44
C ASN A 94 -0.40 -9.20 -14.05
N TRP A 95 -0.72 -7.91 -13.98
CA TRP A 95 -0.76 -7.18 -12.70
C TRP A 95 -2.17 -7.20 -12.15
N THR A 96 -2.50 -8.27 -11.43
CA THR A 96 -3.80 -8.46 -10.80
C THR A 96 -3.60 -8.72 -9.31
N PHE A 97 -4.65 -8.51 -8.52
CA PHE A 97 -4.59 -8.79 -7.09
C PHE A 97 -4.08 -10.20 -6.83
N ASN A 98 -4.66 -11.20 -7.50
CA ASN A 98 -4.28 -12.59 -7.27
C ASN A 98 -2.82 -12.88 -7.62
N GLU A 99 -2.33 -12.34 -8.72
CA GLU A 99 -0.94 -12.54 -9.11
C GLU A 99 0.03 -11.86 -8.15
N ILE A 100 -0.32 -10.67 -7.70
CA ILE A 100 0.49 -9.94 -6.70
C ILE A 100 0.53 -10.72 -5.39
N GLU A 101 -0.64 -11.16 -4.92
CA GLU A 101 -0.75 -11.94 -3.69
C GLU A 101 0.08 -13.21 -3.78
N ASN A 102 -0.09 -13.99 -4.86
CA ASN A 102 0.65 -15.22 -5.05
C ASN A 102 2.16 -14.99 -5.06
N THR A 103 2.60 -13.93 -5.75
CA THR A 103 4.03 -13.61 -5.84
C THR A 103 4.62 -13.29 -4.47
N LEU A 104 3.95 -12.43 -3.71
CA LEU A 104 4.46 -12.04 -2.39
C LEU A 104 4.34 -13.17 -1.37
N MET A 105 3.28 -13.97 -1.42
CA MET A 105 3.15 -15.11 -0.50
C MET A 105 4.14 -16.22 -0.82
N ASN A 106 4.45 -16.44 -2.09
CA ASN A 106 5.52 -17.36 -2.48
C ASN A 106 6.88 -16.86 -2.00
N LEU A 107 7.09 -15.56 -2.06
CA LEU A 107 8.33 -14.96 -1.55
C LEU A 107 8.48 -15.17 -0.04
N VAL A 108 7.38 -15.03 0.71
CA VAL A 108 7.37 -15.30 2.15
C VAL A 108 7.87 -16.75 2.42
N LYS A 109 7.35 -17.70 1.67
CA LYS A 109 7.74 -19.10 1.81
C LYS A 109 9.20 -19.32 1.43
N GLU A 110 9.61 -18.74 0.34
CA GLU A 110 11.00 -18.86 -0.16
C GLU A 110 12.01 -18.30 0.82
N MET A 111 11.67 -17.17 1.44
CA MET A 111 12.55 -16.54 2.45
C MET A 111 12.47 -17.20 3.81
N GLU A 112 11.48 -18.07 4.02
CA GLU A 112 11.25 -18.74 5.32
C GLU A 112 11.08 -17.74 6.46
N VAL A 113 10.25 -16.72 6.20
CA VAL A 113 9.96 -15.66 7.18
C VAL A 113 8.47 -15.63 7.46
N LYS A 114 8.05 -14.76 8.40
CA LYS A 114 6.65 -14.53 8.67
C LYS A 114 6.08 -13.61 7.60
N ASN A 115 4.77 -13.73 7.34
CA ASN A 115 4.07 -12.90 6.35
C ASN A 115 4.36 -11.42 6.57
N SER A 116 4.29 -10.97 7.83
CA SER A 116 4.49 -9.57 8.18
C SER A 116 5.86 -9.05 7.79
N GLN A 117 6.86 -9.91 7.75
CA GLN A 117 8.24 -9.49 7.45
C GLN A 117 8.45 -9.14 5.96
N VAL A 118 7.53 -9.54 5.09
CA VAL A 118 7.50 -9.09 3.70
C VAL A 118 6.39 -8.06 3.51
N LEU A 119 5.19 -8.35 4.02
CA LEU A 119 4.03 -7.52 3.72
C LEU A 119 4.07 -6.15 4.40
N TRP A 120 4.62 -6.05 5.62
CA TRP A 120 4.73 -4.75 6.28
C TRP A 120 5.70 -3.81 5.54
N PRO A 121 6.92 -4.24 5.19
CA PRO A 121 7.81 -3.37 4.41
C PRO A 121 7.21 -2.94 3.07
N VAL A 122 6.56 -3.85 2.35
CA VAL A 122 5.95 -3.50 1.07
C VAL A 122 4.84 -2.48 1.26
N ARG A 123 3.92 -2.71 2.21
CA ARG A 123 2.84 -1.76 2.52
C ARG A 123 3.41 -0.38 2.89
N THR A 124 4.46 -0.38 3.71
CA THR A 124 5.11 0.87 4.15
C THR A 124 5.69 1.63 2.95
N ALA A 125 6.39 0.92 2.08
CA ALA A 125 6.98 1.54 0.89
C ALA A 125 5.89 2.13 -0.02
N LEU A 126 4.75 1.43 -0.14
CA LEU A 126 3.68 1.87 -1.05
C LEU A 126 2.86 3.04 -0.49
N SER A 127 2.76 3.17 0.82
CA SER A 127 1.94 4.20 1.45
C SER A 127 2.74 5.36 2.04
N GLY A 128 3.92 5.11 2.54
CA GLY A 128 4.69 6.10 3.31
C GLY A 128 3.99 6.51 4.59
N LYS A 129 3.11 5.65 5.12
CA LYS A 129 2.29 5.97 6.30
C LYS A 129 2.35 4.87 7.33
N GLN A 130 2.15 5.26 8.61
CA GLN A 130 2.08 4.32 9.73
C GLN A 130 0.91 3.35 9.54
N SER A 131 -0.21 3.83 9.04
CA SER A 131 -1.37 2.99 8.73
C SER A 131 -1.97 3.41 7.40
N SER A 132 -2.64 2.48 6.74
CA SER A 132 -3.22 2.72 5.42
C SER A 132 -4.54 1.94 5.29
N PRO A 133 -5.44 2.40 4.42
CA PRO A 133 -6.68 1.68 4.14
C PRO A 133 -6.40 0.50 3.22
N GLY A 134 -5.90 -0.58 3.76
CA GLY A 134 -5.54 -1.77 3.00
C GLY A 134 -4.09 -2.12 3.17
N GLY A 135 -3.74 -3.32 2.75
CA GLY A 135 -2.40 -3.86 2.87
C GLY A 135 -1.66 -3.87 1.54
N ALA A 136 -0.55 -4.60 1.52
CA ALA A 136 0.36 -4.61 0.38
C ALA A 136 -0.32 -4.98 -0.95
N PHE A 137 -1.19 -5.98 -0.95
CA PHE A 137 -1.79 -6.48 -2.18
C PHE A 137 -2.74 -5.46 -2.81
N GLU A 138 -3.64 -4.89 -1.99
CA GLU A 138 -4.61 -3.91 -2.45
C GLU A 138 -3.94 -2.64 -2.93
N LEU A 139 -2.95 -2.17 -2.17
CA LEU A 139 -2.23 -0.94 -2.56
C LEU A 139 -1.47 -1.13 -3.86
N ALA A 140 -0.80 -2.28 -4.02
CA ALA A 140 -0.06 -2.57 -5.25
C ALA A 140 -0.99 -2.64 -6.45
N GLU A 141 -2.15 -3.26 -6.29
CA GLU A 141 -3.11 -3.35 -7.39
C GLU A 141 -3.57 -1.97 -7.83
N ILE A 142 -3.95 -1.12 -6.87
CA ILE A 142 -4.47 0.21 -7.18
C ILE A 142 -3.40 1.12 -7.78
N LEU A 143 -2.18 1.06 -7.25
CA LEU A 143 -1.07 1.88 -7.76
C LEU A 143 -0.58 1.45 -9.13
N GLY A 144 -0.74 0.17 -9.47
CA GLY A 144 -0.22 -0.37 -10.71
C GLY A 144 1.25 -0.75 -10.61
N LYS A 145 1.73 -1.48 -11.62
CA LYS A 145 3.08 -2.06 -11.59
C LYS A 145 4.18 -0.99 -11.53
N ASP A 146 4.13 -0.02 -12.42
CA ASP A 146 5.21 0.96 -12.52
C ASP A 146 5.36 1.78 -11.25
N GLU A 147 4.24 2.26 -10.70
CA GLU A 147 4.28 3.05 -9.48
C GLU A 147 4.65 2.21 -8.27
N THR A 148 4.17 0.96 -8.20
CA THR A 148 4.55 0.03 -7.15
C THR A 148 6.06 -0.17 -7.13
N LEU A 149 6.65 -0.50 -8.29
CA LEU A 149 8.08 -0.72 -8.37
C LEU A 149 8.88 0.54 -8.06
N ASN A 150 8.40 1.70 -8.50
CA ASN A 150 9.05 2.96 -8.20
C ASN A 150 9.08 3.24 -6.69
N ARG A 151 7.97 3.03 -6.01
CA ARG A 151 7.89 3.28 -4.56
C ARG A 151 8.73 2.29 -3.77
N ILE A 152 8.78 1.03 -4.19
CA ILE A 152 9.67 0.05 -3.55
C ILE A 152 11.13 0.47 -3.73
N LYS A 153 11.48 0.93 -4.92
CA LYS A 153 12.85 1.40 -5.21
C LYS A 153 13.24 2.58 -4.31
N ILE A 154 12.31 3.51 -4.10
CA ILE A 154 12.53 4.64 -3.19
C ILE A 154 12.79 4.13 -1.77
N GLY A 155 11.98 3.16 -1.30
CA GLY A 155 12.17 2.57 0.03
C GLY A 155 13.52 1.89 0.17
N ILE A 156 13.93 1.16 -0.85
CA ILE A 156 15.27 0.52 -0.88
C ILE A 156 16.36 1.57 -0.74
N ALA A 157 16.27 2.66 -1.50
CA ALA A 157 17.26 3.73 -1.43
C ALA A 157 17.33 4.37 -0.04
N LYS A 158 16.16 4.63 0.56
CA LYS A 158 16.10 5.19 1.92
C LYS A 158 16.79 4.27 2.93
N LEU A 159 16.50 2.98 2.86
CA LEU A 159 17.05 2.00 3.80
C LEU A 159 18.55 1.80 3.58
N LYS A 160 19.03 1.82 2.34
CA LYS A 160 20.46 1.72 2.06
C LYS A 160 21.24 2.90 2.62
N ASN A 161 20.66 4.09 2.57
CA ASN A 161 21.32 5.29 3.08
C ASN A 161 21.55 5.22 4.58
N THR A 162 20.70 4.52 5.32
CA THR A 162 20.87 4.36 6.77
C THR A 162 21.81 3.23 7.15
N GLN A 163 22.09 2.31 6.24
CA GLN A 163 23.00 1.18 6.47
C GLN A 163 24.46 1.58 6.26
N ASN A 164 24.71 2.75 5.67
CA ASN A 164 26.07 3.23 5.38
C ASN A 164 26.59 4.14 6.49
#